data_a2e064c08b4eb8a864748372d1437f7a
#
_entry.id   a2e064c08b4eb8a864748372d1437f7a
#
_cell.length_a   1.000
_cell.length_b   1.000
_cell.length_c   1.000
_cell.angle_alpha   90.00
_cell.angle_beta   90.00
_cell.angle_gamma   90.00
#
_symmetry.space_group_name_H-M   'P 1'
#
loop_
_entity.id
_entity.type
_entity.pdbx_description
1 polymer ?
#
loop_
_entity_poly.entity_id
_entity_poly.type
_entity_poly.pdbx_seq_one_letter_code
_entity_poly.pdbx_strand_id
1 'polypeptide(L)'
;TMKKADPDFNIQQINDRSGVIFWMLRQAERKRSVDPVRRFSTGAYCEFYQGIQAETAGIGSKFTENIALGSISLKGFKFNPHWNKLYVLVVWSGVPVARNVAGKVVEGRRISKVVREVLVLGRRSGVKTGLQNTLSSAHCPNCGGPLLSAFAVNCSYCNTILNEGSNSWVLERVTSEADTEYLNMLEHRRTEKIEEEDDSVRSARDVVTIMAHLLLADGKTEVSELNLLEKIAETYGISESDLNSIIWNLKQGEIYIPAPANNKEAWNLLLSATRMALADDILTPSEERELEILAQHLGYSKADLQRAIKAEKVRKFNEDQENQR
;
A
#
# COMPACT_ATOMS: atom_id res chain seq x y z
N THR A 1 5.52 11.94 -13.40
CA THR A 1 5.25 10.73 -12.61
C THR A 1 6.51 10.25 -11.90
N MET A 2 6.37 9.56 -10.75
CA MET A 2 7.51 9.03 -9.99
C MET A 2 8.41 8.12 -10.84
N LYS A 3 7.84 7.27 -11.70
CA LYS A 3 8.62 6.40 -12.60
C LYS A 3 9.44 7.15 -13.66
N LYS A 4 9.05 8.36 -14.07
CA LYS A 4 9.90 9.20 -14.95
C LYS A 4 11.14 9.71 -14.20
N ALA A 5 10.99 10.06 -12.93
CA ALA A 5 12.07 10.55 -12.09
C ALA A 5 12.97 9.42 -11.55
N ASP A 6 12.39 8.26 -11.28
CA ASP A 6 13.04 7.09 -10.68
C ASP A 6 12.44 5.80 -11.31
N PRO A 7 13.01 5.30 -12.42
CA PRO A 7 12.46 4.15 -13.15
C PRO A 7 12.35 2.88 -12.31
N ASP A 8 13.26 2.67 -11.35
CA ASP A 8 13.32 1.50 -10.49
C ASP A 8 12.51 1.69 -9.19
N PHE A 9 11.72 2.78 -9.10
CA PHE A 9 10.87 3.02 -7.94
C PHE A 9 9.83 1.92 -7.78
N ASN A 10 9.81 1.32 -6.60
CA ASN A 10 8.92 0.22 -6.25
C ASN A 10 8.12 0.57 -4.99
N ILE A 11 6.79 0.60 -5.12
CA ILE A 11 5.87 0.92 -4.02
C ILE A 11 5.97 -0.12 -2.90
N GLN A 12 6.12 -1.40 -3.24
CA GLN A 12 6.26 -2.45 -2.24
C GLN A 12 7.50 -2.24 -1.37
N GLN A 13 8.64 -1.90 -1.96
CA GLN A 13 9.86 -1.57 -1.21
C GLN A 13 9.66 -0.38 -0.27
N ILE A 14 8.88 0.63 -0.68
CA ILE A 14 8.55 1.76 0.19
C ILE A 14 7.65 1.33 1.35
N ASN A 15 6.63 0.52 1.10
CA ASN A 15 5.74 0.01 2.13
C ASN A 15 6.51 -0.86 3.14
N ASP A 16 7.36 -1.76 2.66
CA ASP A 16 8.19 -2.63 3.50
C ASP A 16 9.17 -1.79 4.35
N ARG A 17 9.84 -0.81 3.73
CA ARG A 17 10.73 0.12 4.45
C ARG A 17 9.97 0.91 5.52
N SER A 18 8.77 1.36 5.20
CA SER A 18 7.91 2.07 6.15
C SER A 18 7.50 1.17 7.32
N GLY A 19 7.28 -0.12 7.07
CA GLY A 19 7.04 -1.12 8.10
C GLY A 19 8.22 -1.27 9.05
N VAL A 20 9.45 -1.35 8.52
CA VAL A 20 10.66 -1.37 9.35
C VAL A 20 10.77 -0.09 10.18
N ILE A 21 10.59 1.08 9.56
CA ILE A 21 10.64 2.38 10.25
C ILE A 21 9.57 2.42 11.36
N PHE A 22 8.36 1.98 11.09
CA PHE A 22 7.28 1.91 12.07
C PHE A 22 7.69 1.09 13.29
N TRP A 23 8.21 -0.12 13.11
CA TRP A 23 8.64 -0.96 14.23
C TRP A 23 9.83 -0.37 15.00
N MET A 24 10.76 0.29 14.30
CA MET A 24 11.87 0.98 14.96
C MET A 24 11.40 2.18 15.79
N LEU A 25 10.38 2.92 15.31
CA LEU A 25 9.72 3.98 16.09
C LEU A 25 9.06 3.43 17.36
N ARG A 26 8.28 2.36 17.25
CA ARG A 26 7.65 1.72 18.44
C ARG A 26 8.71 1.22 19.42
N GLN A 27 9.83 0.68 18.93
CA GLN A 27 10.94 0.27 19.78
C GLN A 27 11.64 1.48 20.44
N ALA A 28 11.81 2.58 19.72
CA ALA A 28 12.37 3.83 20.25
C ALA A 28 11.52 4.40 21.39
N GLU A 29 10.20 4.43 21.24
CA GLU A 29 9.27 4.84 22.29
C GLU A 29 9.38 3.94 23.52
N ARG A 30 9.39 2.64 23.35
CA ARG A 30 9.47 1.66 24.43
C ARG A 30 10.79 1.74 25.20
N LYS A 31 11.90 1.96 24.47
CA LYS A 31 13.24 2.08 25.05
C LYS A 31 13.56 3.49 25.57
N ARG A 32 12.73 4.47 25.22
CA ARG A 32 13.03 5.89 25.44
C ARG A 32 14.42 6.26 24.90
N SER A 33 14.71 5.81 23.70
CA SER A 33 15.96 6.07 22.99
C SER A 33 15.71 6.23 21.51
N VAL A 34 16.36 7.21 20.89
CA VAL A 34 16.29 7.40 19.43
C VAL A 34 17.11 6.34 18.67
N ASP A 35 17.97 5.59 19.34
CA ASP A 35 18.90 4.66 18.69
C ASP A 35 18.25 3.68 17.71
N PRO A 36 17.10 3.03 18.03
CA PRO A 36 16.48 2.09 17.10
C PRO A 36 16.13 2.70 15.75
N VAL A 37 15.73 3.98 15.74
CA VAL A 37 15.26 4.66 14.51
C VAL A 37 16.33 5.56 13.89
N ARG A 38 17.43 5.80 14.59
CA ARG A 38 18.49 6.77 14.21
C ARG A 38 19.00 6.59 12.77
N ARG A 39 19.26 5.36 12.36
CA ARG A 39 19.75 5.04 11.03
C ARG A 39 18.72 5.30 9.92
N PHE A 40 17.45 5.25 10.26
CA PHE A 40 16.33 5.34 9.33
C PHE A 40 15.68 6.71 9.30
N SER A 41 16.16 7.65 10.12
CA SER A 41 15.60 9.00 10.26
C SER A 41 16.67 10.08 10.10
N THR A 42 16.24 11.26 9.66
CA THR A 42 17.13 12.43 9.54
C THR A 42 17.71 12.85 10.88
N GLY A 43 18.86 13.54 10.86
CA GLY A 43 19.45 14.12 12.07
C GLY A 43 18.47 15.05 12.78
N ALA A 44 17.77 15.90 12.04
CA ALA A 44 16.76 16.82 12.57
C ALA A 44 15.61 16.07 13.31
N TYR A 45 15.14 14.94 12.77
CA TYR A 45 14.16 14.13 13.46
C TYR A 45 14.72 13.52 14.75
N CYS A 46 15.97 13.07 14.73
CA CYS A 46 16.62 12.53 15.93
C CYS A 46 16.73 13.58 17.04
N GLU A 47 17.13 14.79 16.71
CA GLU A 47 17.21 15.92 17.65
C GLU A 47 15.84 16.29 18.20
N PHE A 48 14.83 16.42 17.34
CA PHE A 48 13.45 16.65 17.74
C PHE A 48 12.95 15.58 18.73
N TYR A 49 13.17 14.30 18.41
CA TYR A 49 12.74 13.19 19.23
C TYR A 49 13.46 13.18 20.60
N GLN A 50 14.75 13.47 20.63
CA GLN A 50 15.52 13.61 21.86
C GLN A 50 15.03 14.78 22.72
N GLY A 51 14.65 15.90 22.09
CA GLY A 51 14.04 17.05 22.78
C GLY A 51 12.76 16.66 23.52
N ILE A 52 11.84 15.97 22.83
CA ILE A 52 10.60 15.46 23.48
C ILE A 52 10.91 14.53 24.63
N GLN A 53 11.91 13.67 24.49
CA GLN A 53 12.29 12.74 25.57
C GLN A 53 12.85 13.48 26.79
N ALA A 54 13.65 14.52 26.57
CA ALA A 54 14.21 15.35 27.66
C ALA A 54 13.10 16.10 28.40
N GLU A 55 12.16 16.71 27.69
CA GLU A 55 11.01 17.41 28.27
C GLU A 55 10.11 16.48 29.12
N THR A 56 10.00 15.24 28.73
CA THR A 56 9.14 14.25 29.42
C THR A 56 9.89 13.40 30.43
N ALA A 57 11.17 13.64 30.66
CA ALA A 57 12.02 12.82 31.54
C ALA A 57 11.50 12.72 32.99
N GLY A 58 10.90 13.80 33.51
CA GLY A 58 10.34 13.85 34.87
C GLY A 58 8.87 13.40 35.01
N ILE A 59 8.18 13.10 33.91
CA ILE A 59 6.72 12.88 33.92
C ILE A 59 6.36 11.39 33.82
N GLY A 60 7.34 10.54 33.52
CA GLY A 60 7.13 9.12 33.25
C GLY A 60 7.18 8.79 31.75
N SER A 61 6.71 7.62 31.34
CA SER A 61 6.75 7.17 29.95
C SER A 61 5.36 6.85 29.41
N LYS A 62 5.11 7.26 28.18
CA LYS A 62 3.93 6.83 27.41
C LYS A 62 4.44 5.97 26.26
N PHE A 63 3.84 4.81 26.06
CA PHE A 63 4.13 3.90 24.96
C PHE A 63 2.90 3.04 24.67
N THR A 64 2.95 2.26 23.63
CA THR A 64 1.84 1.39 23.26
C THR A 64 2.25 -0.08 23.37
N GLU A 65 1.39 -0.89 23.98
CA GLU A 65 1.51 -2.34 24.07
C GLU A 65 0.54 -3.04 23.11
N ASN A 66 0.77 -4.32 22.85
CA ASN A 66 -0.09 -5.16 21.98
C ASN A 66 -0.34 -4.50 20.61
N ILE A 67 0.74 -4.04 20.00
CA ILE A 67 0.68 -3.36 18.72
C ILE A 67 0.37 -4.38 17.62
N ALA A 68 -0.67 -4.09 16.83
CA ALA A 68 -1.00 -4.79 15.59
C ALA A 68 -0.95 -3.81 14.42
N LEU A 69 -0.06 -4.07 13.47
CA LEU A 69 0.03 -3.32 12.23
C LEU A 69 -1.08 -3.78 11.29
N GLY A 70 -1.95 -2.87 10.89
CA GLY A 70 -3.07 -3.13 9.99
C GLY A 70 -2.70 -2.96 8.52
N SER A 71 -2.35 -1.73 8.11
CA SER A 71 -1.97 -1.46 6.72
C SER A 71 -0.93 -0.36 6.60
N ILE A 72 -0.14 -0.45 5.52
CA ILE A 72 0.80 0.58 5.09
C ILE A 72 0.49 0.91 3.64
N SER A 73 0.34 2.19 3.32
CA SER A 73 0.02 2.60 1.96
C SER A 73 0.66 3.94 1.60
N LEU A 74 1.39 3.97 0.49
CA LEU A 74 1.89 5.20 -0.10
C LEU A 74 0.71 6.04 -0.60
N LYS A 75 0.54 7.26 -0.07
CA LYS A 75 -0.55 8.19 -0.43
C LYS A 75 -0.15 9.20 -1.48
N GLY A 76 1.11 9.57 -1.53
CA GLY A 76 1.59 10.52 -2.51
C GLY A 76 3.05 10.89 -2.35
N PHE A 77 3.47 11.78 -3.21
CA PHE A 77 4.85 12.28 -3.23
C PHE A 77 4.87 13.77 -3.59
N LYS A 78 5.95 14.44 -3.20
CA LYS A 78 6.22 15.82 -3.55
C LYS A 78 7.67 15.93 -4.03
N PHE A 79 7.84 16.39 -5.26
CA PHE A 79 9.16 16.69 -5.79
C PHE A 79 9.55 18.12 -5.44
N ASN A 80 10.77 18.29 -4.92
CA ASN A 80 11.37 19.58 -4.69
C ASN A 80 12.78 19.58 -5.26
N PRO A 81 13.37 20.75 -5.58
CA PRO A 81 14.68 20.85 -6.22
C PRO A 81 15.82 20.15 -5.46
N HIS A 82 15.73 20.08 -4.13
CA HIS A 82 16.80 19.56 -3.29
C HIS A 82 16.39 18.31 -2.49
N TRP A 83 15.08 18.14 -2.23
CA TRP A 83 14.59 17.13 -1.30
C TRP A 83 13.19 16.63 -1.67
N ASN A 84 13.10 15.39 -2.09
CA ASN A 84 11.84 14.74 -2.44
C ASN A 84 11.18 14.13 -1.21
N LYS A 85 9.85 14.14 -1.14
CA LYS A 85 9.06 13.59 -0.03
C LYS A 85 8.09 12.53 -0.51
N LEU A 86 7.91 11.51 0.33
CA LEU A 86 6.83 10.51 0.23
C LEU A 86 5.97 10.59 1.47
N TYR A 87 4.68 10.40 1.30
CA TYR A 87 3.70 10.39 2.38
C TYR A 87 3.09 8.99 2.46
N VAL A 88 3.38 8.28 3.54
CA VAL A 88 2.97 6.89 3.74
C VAL A 88 2.03 6.83 4.95
N LEU A 89 0.77 6.47 4.69
CA LEU A 89 -0.20 6.25 5.75
C LEU A 89 0.01 4.87 6.37
N VAL A 90 0.15 4.85 7.68
CA VAL A 90 0.22 3.63 8.51
C VAL A 90 -1.01 3.58 9.40
N VAL A 91 -1.76 2.50 9.29
CA VAL A 91 -2.91 2.20 10.15
C VAL A 91 -2.55 1.04 11.05
N TRP A 92 -2.65 1.25 12.35
CA TRP A 92 -2.27 0.25 13.33
C TRP A 92 -3.15 0.34 14.58
N SER A 93 -3.12 -0.64 15.44
CA SER A 93 -3.83 -0.60 16.71
C SER A 93 -2.93 -1.04 17.86
N GLY A 94 -3.27 -0.62 19.06
CA GLY A 94 -2.57 -1.02 20.27
C GLY A 94 -3.18 -0.40 21.52
N VAL A 95 -2.67 -0.83 22.67
CA VAL A 95 -3.14 -0.39 23.98
C VAL A 95 -2.19 0.69 24.52
N PRO A 96 -2.62 1.95 24.62
CA PRO A 96 -1.81 3.00 25.20
C PRO A 96 -1.58 2.75 26.69
N VAL A 97 -0.33 2.87 27.13
CA VAL A 97 0.10 2.67 28.52
C VAL A 97 0.90 3.87 28.98
N ALA A 98 0.58 4.39 30.15
CA ALA A 98 1.38 5.40 30.84
C ALA A 98 2.00 4.81 32.12
N ARG A 99 3.30 5.04 32.31
CA ARG A 99 4.02 4.65 33.56
C ARG A 99 4.58 5.89 34.23
N ASN A 100 4.54 5.91 35.52
CA ASN A 100 5.20 6.96 36.31
C ASN A 100 6.73 6.78 36.33
N VAL A 101 7.45 7.70 36.95
CA VAL A 101 8.92 7.68 37.09
C VAL A 101 9.41 6.41 37.77
N ALA A 102 8.62 5.82 38.67
CA ALA A 102 8.93 4.55 39.34
C ALA A 102 8.60 3.30 38.49
N GLY A 103 8.18 3.48 37.22
CA GLY A 103 7.85 2.38 36.31
C GLY A 103 6.48 1.74 36.56
N LYS A 104 5.67 2.23 37.52
CA LYS A 104 4.33 1.72 37.80
C LYS A 104 3.33 2.26 36.77
N VAL A 105 2.47 1.40 36.26
CA VAL A 105 1.36 1.79 35.38
C VAL A 105 0.41 2.72 36.14
N VAL A 106 0.20 3.93 35.66
CA VAL A 106 -0.60 4.98 36.30
C VAL A 106 -1.94 5.17 35.64
N GLU A 107 -2.02 4.89 34.32
CA GLU A 107 -3.24 4.99 33.54
C GLU A 107 -3.26 3.89 32.49
N GLY A 108 -4.43 3.34 32.26
CA GLY A 108 -4.62 2.40 31.18
C GLY A 108 -6.02 1.79 31.24
N ARG A 109 -6.98 2.36 30.55
CA ARG A 109 -8.05 1.53 30.05
C ARG A 109 -7.39 0.58 29.05
N ARG A 110 -7.42 -0.74 29.32
CA ARG A 110 -6.86 -1.78 28.44
C ARG A 110 -7.69 -1.95 27.15
N ILE A 111 -8.03 -0.83 26.53
CA ILE A 111 -8.82 -0.79 25.29
C ILE A 111 -7.84 -0.47 24.16
N SER A 112 -7.75 -1.35 23.21
CA SER A 112 -6.99 -1.11 21.98
C SER A 112 -7.61 0.05 21.20
N LYS A 113 -6.76 0.96 20.73
CA LYS A 113 -7.16 2.08 19.87
C LYS A 113 -6.57 1.92 18.49
N VAL A 114 -7.37 2.19 17.48
CA VAL A 114 -6.87 2.32 16.10
C VAL A 114 -6.23 3.70 15.96
N VAL A 115 -5.02 3.71 15.43
CA VAL A 115 -4.22 4.92 15.17
C VAL A 115 -3.92 4.99 13.69
N ARG A 116 -4.01 6.19 13.15
CA ARG A 116 -3.71 6.52 11.75
C ARG A 116 -2.65 7.61 11.77
N GLU A 117 -1.46 7.28 11.31
CA GLU A 117 -0.34 8.22 11.27
C GLU A 117 0.30 8.23 9.89
N VAL A 118 0.89 9.36 9.52
CA VAL A 118 1.56 9.56 8.24
C VAL A 118 3.05 9.64 8.49
N LEU A 119 3.81 8.70 7.92
CA LEU A 119 5.26 8.79 7.85
C LEU A 119 5.63 9.65 6.65
N VAL A 120 6.32 10.75 6.88
CA VAL A 120 6.91 11.58 5.84
C VAL A 120 8.34 11.12 5.65
N LEU A 121 8.61 10.49 4.50
CA LEU A 121 9.93 10.03 4.14
C LEU A 121 10.58 11.01 3.17
N GLY A 122 11.85 11.34 3.41
CA GLY A 122 12.60 12.25 2.59
C GLY A 122 13.78 11.58 1.90
N ARG A 123 14.16 12.10 0.71
CA ARG A 123 15.35 11.67 -0.05
C ARG A 123 15.88 12.83 -0.86
N ARG A 124 17.21 12.95 -0.98
CA ARG A 124 17.83 13.97 -1.82
C ARG A 124 17.38 13.82 -3.27
N SER A 125 17.12 14.96 -3.91
CA SER A 125 16.74 14.98 -5.33
C SER A 125 17.87 14.44 -6.20
N GLY A 126 17.51 13.75 -7.29
CA GLY A 126 18.47 13.07 -8.17
C GLY A 126 18.92 11.69 -7.71
N VAL A 127 18.72 11.32 -6.45
CA VAL A 127 18.97 9.95 -5.97
C VAL A 127 17.92 9.00 -6.53
N LYS A 128 18.37 7.91 -7.14
CA LYS A 128 17.50 6.86 -7.71
C LYS A 128 17.48 5.62 -6.83
N THR A 129 16.42 4.84 -6.96
CA THR A 129 16.31 3.54 -6.31
C THR A 129 17.33 2.58 -6.94
N GLY A 130 18.21 2.00 -6.12
CA GLY A 130 19.17 1.01 -6.57
C GLY A 130 18.70 -0.40 -6.20
N LEU A 131 19.00 -1.38 -7.03
CA LEU A 131 18.69 -2.80 -6.80
C LEU A 131 19.31 -3.33 -5.49
N GLN A 132 20.38 -2.71 -5.01
CA GLN A 132 21.08 -3.09 -3.77
C GLN A 132 20.55 -2.39 -2.52
N ASN A 133 19.63 -1.44 -2.64
CA ASN A 133 19.04 -0.72 -1.51
C ASN A 133 17.87 -1.48 -0.89
N THR A 134 18.07 -2.77 -0.64
CA THR A 134 17.10 -3.61 0.07
C THR A 134 16.96 -3.18 1.54
N LEU A 135 15.84 -3.53 2.14
CA LEU A 135 15.32 -3.09 3.44
C LEU A 135 16.29 -3.22 4.61
N SER A 136 17.16 -4.17 4.56
CA SER A 136 18.07 -4.52 5.65
C SER A 136 19.46 -4.81 5.13
N SER A 137 20.01 -3.92 4.27
CA SER A 137 21.38 -4.20 3.88
C SER A 137 22.25 -4.19 5.14
N ALA A 138 22.72 -5.36 5.54
CA ALA A 138 23.79 -5.50 6.52
C ALA A 138 25.09 -4.88 5.96
N HIS A 139 25.01 -4.28 4.76
CA HIS A 139 26.12 -3.75 4.02
C HIS A 139 25.89 -2.27 3.64
N CYS A 140 26.96 -1.54 3.56
CA CYS A 140 26.94 -0.14 3.15
C CYS A 140 26.52 -0.02 1.68
N PRO A 141 25.53 0.84 1.35
CA PRO A 141 25.06 1.02 -0.03
C PRO A 141 26.11 1.68 -0.95
N ASN A 142 27.16 2.30 -0.38
CA ASN A 142 28.22 2.94 -1.15
C ASN A 142 29.41 2.00 -1.44
N CYS A 143 29.94 1.34 -0.41
CA CYS A 143 31.17 0.54 -0.56
C CYS A 143 30.95 -0.97 -0.41
N GLY A 144 29.74 -1.44 -0.12
CA GLY A 144 29.45 -2.87 0.11
C GLY A 144 30.00 -3.44 1.41
N GLY A 145 30.76 -2.67 2.21
CA GLY A 145 31.31 -3.14 3.49
C GLY A 145 30.22 -3.46 4.51
N PRO A 146 30.44 -4.46 5.41
CA PRO A 146 29.44 -4.84 6.41
C PRO A 146 29.20 -3.71 7.42
N LEU A 147 27.95 -3.49 7.79
CA LEU A 147 27.56 -2.53 8.81
C LEU A 147 27.57 -3.22 10.18
N LEU A 148 28.59 -2.90 10.98
CA LEU A 148 28.87 -3.56 12.25
C LEU A 148 27.81 -3.27 13.34
N SER A 149 27.04 -2.21 13.18
CA SER A 149 25.95 -1.83 14.10
C SER A 149 24.67 -1.52 13.36
N ALA A 150 23.56 -2.04 13.86
CA ALA A 150 22.22 -1.74 13.34
C ALA A 150 21.84 -0.25 13.49
N PHE A 151 22.53 0.47 14.38
CA PHE A 151 22.24 1.87 14.71
C PHE A 151 23.27 2.85 14.15
N ALA A 152 24.31 2.34 13.46
CA ALA A 152 25.35 3.19 12.89
C ALA A 152 24.78 4.12 11.83
N VAL A 153 25.02 5.42 11.98
CA VAL A 153 24.65 6.43 10.98
C VAL A 153 25.73 6.62 9.93
N ASN A 154 26.97 6.19 10.20
CA ASN A 154 28.10 6.25 9.30
C ASN A 154 28.65 4.84 9.04
N CYS A 155 29.08 4.61 7.80
CA CYS A 155 29.81 3.40 7.48
C CYS A 155 31.23 3.47 8.08
N SER A 156 31.64 2.42 8.82
CA SER A 156 32.98 2.32 9.40
C SER A 156 34.11 2.14 8.38
N TYR A 157 33.79 1.78 7.14
CA TYR A 157 34.78 1.55 6.07
C TYR A 157 34.98 2.76 5.17
N CYS A 158 33.90 3.41 4.73
CA CYS A 158 33.99 4.53 3.77
C CYS A 158 33.40 5.84 4.31
N ASN A 159 32.99 5.87 5.56
CA ASN A 159 32.42 7.02 6.27
C ASN A 159 31.16 7.62 5.61
N THR A 160 30.50 6.88 4.70
CA THR A 160 29.24 7.33 4.08
C THR A 160 28.17 7.48 5.15
N ILE A 161 27.50 8.64 5.15
CA ILE A 161 26.38 8.93 6.04
C ILE A 161 25.13 8.20 5.51
N LEU A 162 24.48 7.41 6.34
CA LEU A 162 23.41 6.50 5.93
C LEU A 162 22.00 7.07 6.10
N ASN A 163 21.86 8.14 6.88
CA ASN A 163 20.58 8.73 7.27
C ASN A 163 20.34 10.16 6.72
N GLU A 164 21.06 10.57 5.70
CA GLU A 164 20.92 11.89 5.04
C GLU A 164 20.07 11.85 3.76
N GLY A 165 19.40 10.76 3.47
CA GLY A 165 18.62 10.63 2.23
C GLY A 165 19.45 10.57 0.94
N SER A 166 20.76 10.44 1.04
CA SER A 166 21.66 10.35 -0.11
C SER A 166 21.71 8.97 -0.75
N ASN A 167 21.21 7.93 -0.06
CA ASN A 167 21.24 6.55 -0.55
C ASN A 167 19.84 5.92 -0.56
N SER A 168 18.95 6.34 0.33
CA SER A 168 17.60 5.79 0.41
C SER A 168 16.65 6.75 1.12
N TRP A 169 15.37 6.41 1.12
CA TRP A 169 14.35 7.17 1.83
C TRP A 169 14.53 7.07 3.34
N VAL A 170 14.52 8.19 4.04
CA VAL A 170 14.67 8.30 5.49
C VAL A 170 13.50 9.04 6.10
N LEU A 171 13.15 8.71 7.32
CA LEU A 171 12.07 9.38 8.05
C LEU A 171 12.46 10.82 8.37
N GLU A 172 11.65 11.74 7.90
CA GLU A 172 11.76 13.18 8.18
C GLU A 172 10.83 13.58 9.33
N ARG A 173 9.61 13.03 9.34
CA ARG A 173 8.58 13.42 10.29
C ARG A 173 7.51 12.34 10.40
N VAL A 174 6.89 12.24 11.59
CA VAL A 174 5.63 11.53 11.80
C VAL A 174 4.55 12.57 12.06
N THR A 175 3.42 12.45 11.39
CA THR A 175 2.33 13.40 11.50
C THR A 175 0.96 12.71 11.43
N SER A 176 -0.11 13.48 11.61
CA SER A 176 -1.48 12.97 11.49
C SER A 176 -2.04 13.18 10.08
N GLU A 177 -3.17 12.55 9.77
CA GLU A 177 -3.91 12.80 8.53
C GLU A 177 -4.48 14.23 8.43
N ALA A 178 -4.53 14.98 9.54
CA ALA A 178 -4.95 16.38 9.58
C ALA A 178 -3.81 17.38 9.31
N ASP A 179 -2.60 16.91 9.02
CA ASP A 179 -1.45 17.75 8.69
C ASP A 179 -1.68 18.53 7.41
N THR A 180 -1.44 19.85 7.45
CA THR A 180 -1.73 20.74 6.33
C THR A 180 -0.90 20.40 5.08
N GLU A 181 0.39 20.03 5.25
CA GLU A 181 1.24 19.67 4.11
C GLU A 181 0.75 18.36 3.46
N TYR A 182 0.31 17.41 4.26
CA TYR A 182 -0.28 16.16 3.78
C TYR A 182 -1.61 16.41 3.04
N LEU A 183 -2.49 17.23 3.59
CA LEU A 183 -3.77 17.57 2.96
C LEU A 183 -3.56 18.32 1.64
N ASN A 184 -2.68 19.31 1.61
CA ASN A 184 -2.34 20.03 0.39
C ASN A 184 -1.76 19.08 -0.69
N MET A 185 -0.93 18.10 -0.30
CA MET A 185 -0.43 17.10 -1.24
C MET A 185 -1.57 16.25 -1.81
N LEU A 186 -2.55 15.86 -0.99
CA LEU A 186 -3.71 15.11 -1.47
C LEU A 186 -4.61 15.94 -2.40
N GLU A 187 -4.78 17.23 -2.13
CA GLU A 187 -5.55 18.16 -2.99
C GLU A 187 -4.87 18.37 -4.33
N HIS A 188 -3.56 18.65 -4.35
CA HIS A 188 -2.79 18.73 -5.59
C HIS A 188 -2.87 17.44 -6.42
N ARG A 189 -2.84 16.29 -5.77
CA ARG A 189 -3.01 15.01 -6.44
C ARG A 189 -4.42 14.83 -7.02
N ARG A 190 -5.44 15.42 -6.41
CA ARG A 190 -6.82 15.44 -6.96
C ARG A 190 -6.93 16.34 -8.18
N THR A 191 -6.27 17.50 -8.18
CA THR A 191 -6.25 18.42 -9.32
C THR A 191 -5.39 17.91 -10.47
N GLU A 192 -4.21 17.32 -10.19
CA GLU A 192 -3.40 16.65 -11.21
C GLU A 192 -4.09 15.41 -11.82
N LYS A 193 -4.92 14.69 -11.05
CA LYS A 193 -5.74 13.59 -11.57
C LYS A 193 -6.86 14.03 -12.53
N ILE A 194 -7.22 15.31 -12.53
CA ILE A 194 -8.15 15.88 -13.53
C ILE A 194 -7.41 16.17 -14.84
N GLU A 195 -6.10 16.34 -14.81
CA GLU A 195 -5.26 16.62 -15.97
C GLU A 195 -4.42 15.41 -16.47
N GLU A 196 -4.22 14.35 -15.67
CA GLU A 196 -3.53 13.11 -16.06
C GLU A 196 -4.54 12.03 -16.43
N GLU A 197 -4.39 11.54 -17.68
CA GLU A 197 -4.97 10.34 -18.27
C GLU A 197 -5.70 9.41 -17.29
N ASP A 198 -7.01 9.48 -17.35
CA ASP A 198 -7.96 8.38 -17.25
C ASP A 198 -7.52 7.17 -16.38
N ASP A 199 -7.61 7.36 -15.05
CA ASP A 199 -7.61 6.24 -14.09
C ASP A 199 -8.71 5.18 -14.44
N SER A 200 -9.67 5.54 -15.30
CA SER A 200 -10.69 4.65 -15.84
C SER A 200 -10.08 3.59 -16.76
N VAL A 201 -9.08 3.94 -17.56
CA VAL A 201 -8.41 2.97 -18.47
C VAL A 201 -7.57 1.96 -17.68
N ARG A 202 -6.94 2.37 -16.60
CA ARG A 202 -6.14 1.47 -15.76
C ARG A 202 -7.03 0.53 -14.93
N SER A 203 -8.09 1.04 -14.35
CA SER A 203 -9.14 0.28 -13.69
C SER A 203 -9.87 -0.64 -14.68
N ALA A 204 -10.13 -0.16 -15.88
CA ALA A 204 -10.72 -0.90 -16.96
C ALA A 204 -9.87 -2.11 -17.40
N ARG A 205 -8.56 -1.89 -17.62
CA ARG A 205 -7.63 -2.97 -17.98
C ARG A 205 -7.54 -4.03 -16.87
N ASP A 206 -7.57 -3.62 -15.62
CA ASP A 206 -7.53 -4.50 -14.46
C ASP A 206 -8.81 -5.35 -14.38
N VAL A 207 -9.98 -4.75 -14.58
CA VAL A 207 -11.26 -5.46 -14.63
C VAL A 207 -11.25 -6.49 -15.76
N VAL A 208 -10.83 -6.10 -16.96
CA VAL A 208 -10.77 -7.00 -18.12
C VAL A 208 -9.74 -8.12 -17.92
N THR A 209 -8.61 -7.84 -17.24
CA THR A 209 -7.60 -8.86 -16.93
C THR A 209 -8.16 -9.91 -15.95
N ILE A 210 -8.87 -9.48 -14.92
CA ILE A 210 -9.53 -10.38 -13.96
C ILE A 210 -10.60 -11.23 -14.66
N MET A 211 -11.39 -10.59 -15.49
CA MET A 211 -12.43 -11.27 -16.26
C MET A 211 -11.88 -12.31 -17.24
N ALA A 212 -10.80 -11.96 -17.94
CA ALA A 212 -10.13 -12.89 -18.82
C ALA A 212 -9.50 -14.07 -18.06
N HIS A 213 -9.03 -13.84 -16.83
CA HIS A 213 -8.53 -14.91 -15.96
C HIS A 213 -9.64 -15.88 -15.56
N LEU A 214 -10.79 -15.37 -15.15
CA LEU A 214 -11.95 -16.22 -14.82
C LEU A 214 -12.43 -17.04 -16.01
N LEU A 215 -12.47 -16.42 -17.19
CA LEU A 215 -12.82 -17.09 -18.43
C LEU A 215 -11.90 -18.26 -18.80
N LEU A 216 -10.62 -18.14 -18.47
CA LEU A 216 -9.61 -19.17 -18.80
C LEU A 216 -9.50 -20.24 -17.70
N ALA A 217 -10.11 -20.03 -16.54
CA ALA A 217 -9.97 -20.91 -15.38
C ALA A 217 -10.56 -22.30 -15.59
N ASP A 218 -11.66 -22.43 -16.30
CA ASP A 218 -12.34 -23.70 -16.54
C ASP A 218 -11.86 -24.44 -17.82
N GLY A 219 -11.05 -23.77 -18.63
CA GLY A 219 -10.51 -24.30 -19.90
C GLY A 219 -11.54 -24.47 -21.00
N LYS A 220 -12.79 -24.04 -20.80
CA LYS A 220 -13.88 -24.05 -21.79
C LYS A 220 -14.27 -22.62 -22.10
N THR A 221 -13.81 -22.12 -23.22
CA THR A 221 -14.13 -20.75 -23.65
C THR A 221 -15.43 -20.80 -24.46
N GLU A 222 -16.54 -20.40 -23.84
CA GLU A 222 -17.81 -20.26 -24.58
C GLU A 222 -17.84 -18.96 -25.40
N VAL A 223 -18.51 -19.01 -26.56
CA VAL A 223 -18.62 -17.85 -27.46
C VAL A 223 -19.35 -16.68 -26.76
N SER A 224 -20.30 -16.96 -25.87
CA SER A 224 -21.03 -15.99 -25.07
C SER A 224 -20.13 -15.21 -24.12
N GLU A 225 -19.15 -15.86 -23.51
CA GLU A 225 -18.19 -15.27 -22.56
C GLU A 225 -17.17 -14.39 -23.27
N LEU A 226 -16.69 -14.84 -24.44
CA LEU A 226 -15.82 -14.01 -25.30
C LEU A 226 -16.52 -12.75 -25.77
N ASN A 227 -17.76 -12.88 -26.26
CA ASN A 227 -18.56 -11.74 -26.69
C ASN A 227 -18.83 -10.75 -25.53
N LEU A 228 -19.03 -11.25 -24.33
CA LEU A 228 -19.18 -10.41 -23.12
C LEU A 228 -17.88 -9.69 -22.79
N LEU A 229 -16.74 -10.40 -22.85
CA LEU A 229 -15.42 -9.83 -22.57
C LEU A 229 -15.06 -8.75 -23.60
N GLU A 230 -15.36 -8.99 -24.89
CA GLU A 230 -15.19 -8.00 -25.97
C GLU A 230 -16.05 -6.76 -25.73
N LYS A 231 -17.34 -6.93 -25.42
CA LYS A 231 -18.25 -5.82 -25.10
C LYS A 231 -17.78 -4.99 -23.91
N ILE A 232 -17.26 -5.65 -22.88
CA ILE A 232 -16.75 -4.97 -21.72
C ILE A 232 -15.45 -4.23 -22.06
N ALA A 233 -14.55 -4.86 -22.81
CA ALA A 233 -13.32 -4.23 -23.29
C ALA A 233 -13.63 -2.96 -24.11
N GLU A 234 -14.60 -3.03 -25.04
CA GLU A 234 -15.08 -1.87 -25.80
C GLU A 234 -15.67 -0.78 -24.91
N THR A 235 -16.52 -1.16 -23.93
CA THR A 235 -17.14 -0.21 -22.97
C THR A 235 -16.09 0.57 -22.18
N TYR A 236 -14.97 -0.09 -21.88
CA TYR A 236 -13.84 0.51 -21.16
C TYR A 236 -12.75 1.10 -22.07
N GLY A 237 -12.97 1.15 -23.38
CA GLY A 237 -12.02 1.72 -24.34
C GLY A 237 -10.75 0.91 -24.54
N ILE A 238 -10.77 -0.40 -24.22
CA ILE A 238 -9.65 -1.32 -24.45
C ILE A 238 -9.73 -1.85 -25.86
N SER A 239 -8.64 -1.70 -26.61
CA SER A 239 -8.59 -2.17 -28.00
C SER A 239 -8.57 -3.71 -28.07
N GLU A 240 -9.05 -4.26 -29.19
CA GLU A 240 -9.01 -5.70 -29.46
C GLU A 240 -7.57 -6.26 -29.38
N SER A 241 -6.58 -5.48 -29.81
CA SER A 241 -5.16 -5.88 -29.73
C SER A 241 -4.67 -5.97 -28.28
N ASP A 242 -5.13 -5.06 -27.40
CA ASP A 242 -4.80 -5.08 -25.98
C ASP A 242 -5.49 -6.23 -25.26
N LEU A 243 -6.75 -6.49 -25.60
CA LEU A 243 -7.50 -7.64 -25.09
C LEU A 243 -6.80 -8.96 -25.46
N ASN A 244 -6.41 -9.12 -26.73
CA ASN A 244 -5.67 -10.29 -27.20
C ASN A 244 -4.32 -10.45 -26.49
N SER A 245 -3.64 -9.34 -26.17
CA SER A 245 -2.40 -9.36 -25.38
C SER A 245 -2.64 -9.80 -23.95
N ILE A 246 -3.72 -9.37 -23.32
CA ILE A 246 -4.13 -9.80 -21.96
C ILE A 246 -4.40 -11.31 -21.97
N ILE A 247 -5.20 -11.81 -22.90
CA ILE A 247 -5.54 -13.23 -23.05
C ILE A 247 -4.29 -14.06 -23.28
N TRP A 248 -3.37 -13.58 -24.12
CA TRP A 248 -2.09 -14.25 -24.38
C TRP A 248 -1.23 -14.41 -23.12
N ASN A 249 -1.04 -13.32 -22.38
CA ASN A 249 -0.23 -13.33 -21.15
C ASN A 249 -0.83 -14.26 -20.07
N LEU A 250 -2.16 -14.28 -19.95
CA LEU A 250 -2.85 -15.21 -19.06
C LEU A 250 -2.65 -16.68 -19.48
N LYS A 251 -2.68 -16.98 -20.77
CA LYS A 251 -2.42 -18.34 -21.30
C LYS A 251 -0.97 -18.81 -21.06
N GLN A 252 -0.02 -17.88 -20.90
CA GLN A 252 1.38 -18.21 -20.56
C GLN A 252 1.57 -18.46 -19.05
N GLY A 253 0.53 -18.33 -18.23
CA GLY A 253 0.59 -18.53 -16.78
C GLY A 253 1.13 -17.33 -16.00
N GLU A 254 1.24 -16.17 -16.62
CA GLU A 254 1.53 -14.90 -15.95
C GLU A 254 0.24 -14.33 -15.35
N ILE A 255 -0.12 -14.84 -14.17
CA ILE A 255 -1.30 -14.38 -13.43
C ILE A 255 -0.93 -13.10 -12.68
N TYR A 256 -1.48 -11.97 -13.11
CA TYR A 256 -1.41 -10.71 -12.37
C TYR A 256 -2.83 -10.29 -11.94
N ILE A 257 -3.10 -10.34 -10.64
CA ILE A 257 -4.31 -9.76 -10.06
C ILE A 257 -3.92 -8.38 -9.50
N PRO A 258 -4.39 -7.29 -10.12
CA PRO A 258 -4.02 -5.95 -9.70
C PRO A 258 -4.57 -5.64 -8.30
N ALA A 259 -3.73 -5.01 -7.46
CA ALA A 259 -4.15 -4.55 -6.16
C ALA A 259 -5.03 -3.28 -6.30
N PRO A 260 -6.25 -3.29 -5.76
CA PRO A 260 -7.14 -2.13 -5.81
C PRO A 260 -6.61 -0.99 -4.93
N ALA A 261 -6.87 0.24 -5.34
CA ALA A 261 -6.42 1.43 -4.63
C ALA A 261 -7.19 1.68 -3.31
N ASN A 262 -8.40 1.14 -3.19
CA ASN A 262 -9.26 1.31 -2.01
C ASN A 262 -10.35 0.22 -1.94
N ASN A 263 -11.03 0.12 -0.79
CA ASN A 263 -12.07 -0.88 -0.56
C ASN A 263 -13.26 -0.77 -1.53
N LYS A 264 -13.61 0.43 -2.01
CA LYS A 264 -14.70 0.62 -2.97
C LYS A 264 -14.33 0.04 -4.34
N GLU A 265 -13.11 0.27 -4.77
CA GLU A 265 -12.56 -0.30 -6.01
C GLU A 265 -12.45 -1.82 -5.91
N ALA A 266 -11.94 -2.34 -4.79
CA ALA A 266 -11.89 -3.77 -4.50
C ALA A 266 -13.28 -4.42 -4.57
N TRP A 267 -14.28 -3.77 -3.99
CA TRP A 267 -15.67 -4.25 -4.04
C TRP A 267 -16.24 -4.23 -5.46
N ASN A 268 -15.99 -3.16 -6.22
CA ASN A 268 -16.43 -3.03 -7.61
C ASN A 268 -15.77 -4.08 -8.52
N LEU A 269 -14.48 -4.37 -8.31
CA LEU A 269 -13.77 -5.45 -9.00
C LEU A 269 -14.42 -6.81 -8.70
N LEU A 270 -14.72 -7.10 -7.44
CA LEU A 270 -15.39 -8.34 -7.03
C LEU A 270 -16.79 -8.45 -7.65
N LEU A 271 -17.58 -7.38 -7.64
CA LEU A 271 -18.90 -7.34 -8.28
C LEU A 271 -18.80 -7.57 -9.79
N SER A 272 -17.84 -6.93 -10.46
CA SER A 272 -17.65 -7.08 -11.92
C SER A 272 -17.25 -8.50 -12.30
N ALA A 273 -16.33 -9.11 -11.56
CA ALA A 273 -15.94 -10.49 -11.75
C ALA A 273 -17.11 -11.47 -11.47
N THR A 274 -17.88 -11.21 -10.40
CA THR A 274 -19.07 -12.01 -10.06
C THR A 274 -20.13 -11.90 -11.18
N ARG A 275 -20.32 -10.73 -11.76
CA ARG A 275 -21.24 -10.49 -12.87
C ARG A 275 -20.87 -11.30 -14.11
N MET A 276 -19.59 -11.36 -14.42
CA MET A 276 -19.10 -12.16 -15.54
C MET A 276 -19.33 -13.65 -15.31
N ALA A 277 -18.96 -14.17 -14.14
CA ALA A 277 -19.17 -15.57 -13.80
C ALA A 277 -20.66 -15.98 -13.77
N LEU A 278 -21.58 -15.01 -13.65
CA LEU A 278 -23.03 -15.22 -13.73
C LEU A 278 -23.63 -14.89 -15.12
N ALA A 279 -22.80 -14.72 -16.13
CA ALA A 279 -23.28 -14.33 -17.47
C ALA A 279 -24.24 -15.37 -18.07
N ASP A 280 -23.94 -16.64 -17.88
CA ASP A 280 -24.73 -17.79 -18.36
C ASP A 280 -25.73 -18.35 -17.32
N ASP A 281 -25.96 -17.65 -16.18
CA ASP A 281 -26.83 -18.05 -15.06
C ASP A 281 -26.36 -19.25 -14.24
N ILE A 282 -25.28 -19.91 -14.62
CA ILE A 282 -24.76 -21.12 -13.97
C ILE A 282 -23.35 -20.82 -13.42
N LEU A 283 -23.22 -20.69 -12.12
CA LEU A 283 -21.91 -20.60 -11.48
C LEU A 283 -21.33 -22.01 -11.29
N THR A 284 -20.30 -22.32 -12.05
CA THR A 284 -19.60 -23.61 -11.93
C THR A 284 -18.77 -23.69 -10.64
N PRO A 285 -18.48 -24.90 -10.12
CA PRO A 285 -17.58 -25.04 -8.96
C PRO A 285 -16.16 -24.52 -9.18
N SER A 286 -15.69 -24.45 -10.43
CA SER A 286 -14.40 -23.85 -10.80
C SER A 286 -14.42 -22.35 -10.63
N GLU A 287 -15.42 -21.68 -11.22
CA GLU A 287 -15.61 -20.23 -11.12
C GLU A 287 -15.88 -19.77 -9.68
N GLU A 288 -16.68 -20.52 -8.91
CA GLU A 288 -16.88 -20.20 -7.49
C GLU A 288 -15.55 -20.23 -6.72
N ARG A 289 -14.68 -21.20 -7.01
CA ARG A 289 -13.37 -21.32 -6.37
C ARG A 289 -12.44 -20.16 -6.76
N GLU A 290 -12.42 -19.77 -8.04
CA GLU A 290 -11.65 -18.63 -8.54
C GLU A 290 -12.15 -17.30 -7.95
N LEU A 291 -13.47 -17.12 -7.85
CA LEU A 291 -14.07 -15.98 -7.16
C LEU A 291 -13.71 -15.96 -5.66
N GLU A 292 -13.62 -17.12 -4.99
CA GLU A 292 -13.15 -17.19 -3.60
C GLU A 292 -11.69 -16.74 -3.48
N ILE A 293 -10.82 -17.18 -4.38
CA ILE A 293 -9.40 -16.76 -4.42
C ILE A 293 -9.31 -15.25 -4.65
N LEU A 294 -10.05 -14.73 -5.63
CA LEU A 294 -10.11 -13.30 -5.92
C LEU A 294 -10.62 -12.50 -4.71
N ALA A 295 -11.71 -12.94 -4.08
CA ALA A 295 -12.28 -12.29 -2.90
C ALA A 295 -11.24 -12.22 -1.77
N GLN A 296 -10.54 -13.31 -1.47
CA GLN A 296 -9.47 -13.34 -0.47
C GLN A 296 -8.32 -12.38 -0.81
N HIS A 297 -7.91 -12.33 -2.08
CA HIS A 297 -6.86 -11.43 -2.56
C HIS A 297 -7.27 -9.96 -2.43
N LEU A 298 -8.54 -9.67 -2.64
CA LEU A 298 -9.13 -8.34 -2.44
C LEU A 298 -9.45 -8.01 -0.96
N GLY A 299 -9.17 -8.92 -0.02
CA GLY A 299 -9.40 -8.73 1.42
C GLY A 299 -10.83 -9.00 1.87
N TYR A 300 -11.63 -9.73 1.07
CA TYR A 300 -13.00 -10.12 1.38
C TYR A 300 -13.12 -11.57 1.84
N SER A 301 -14.10 -11.82 2.70
CA SER A 301 -14.42 -13.15 3.17
C SER A 301 -15.35 -13.90 2.19
N LYS A 302 -15.48 -15.23 2.38
CA LYS A 302 -16.48 -16.04 1.65
C LYS A 302 -17.93 -15.52 1.85
N ALA A 303 -18.24 -14.97 3.02
CA ALA A 303 -19.55 -14.36 3.28
C ALA A 303 -19.76 -13.07 2.46
N ASP A 304 -18.71 -12.31 2.22
CA ASP A 304 -18.76 -11.12 1.35
C ASP A 304 -18.98 -11.53 -0.09
N LEU A 305 -18.29 -12.57 -0.58
CA LEU A 305 -18.52 -13.13 -1.91
C LEU A 305 -19.97 -13.59 -2.09
N GLN A 306 -20.53 -14.30 -1.14
CA GLN A 306 -21.94 -14.72 -1.21
C GLN A 306 -22.91 -13.53 -1.26
N ARG A 307 -22.56 -12.41 -0.60
CA ARG A 307 -23.32 -11.15 -0.72
C ARG A 307 -23.20 -10.55 -2.11
N ALA A 308 -22.01 -10.56 -2.71
CA ALA A 308 -21.78 -10.09 -4.07
C ALA A 308 -22.58 -10.92 -5.10
N ILE A 309 -22.53 -12.25 -5.01
CA ILE A 309 -23.29 -13.17 -5.86
C ILE A 309 -24.79 -12.89 -5.76
N LYS A 310 -25.32 -12.73 -4.54
CA LYS A 310 -26.73 -12.42 -4.32
C LYS A 310 -27.13 -11.07 -4.90
N ALA A 311 -26.29 -10.05 -4.73
CA ALA A 311 -26.53 -8.71 -5.26
C ALA A 311 -26.60 -8.70 -6.80
N GLU A 312 -25.69 -9.42 -7.48
CA GLU A 312 -25.68 -9.50 -8.94
C GLU A 312 -26.87 -10.34 -9.49
N LYS A 313 -27.28 -11.40 -8.82
CA LYS A 313 -28.50 -12.15 -9.18
C LYS A 313 -29.77 -11.31 -9.09
N VAL A 314 -29.88 -10.48 -8.04
CA VAL A 314 -31.03 -9.57 -7.87
C VAL A 314 -31.01 -8.48 -8.95
N ARG A 315 -29.83 -7.93 -9.26
CA ARG A 315 -29.69 -6.92 -10.33
C ARG A 315 -30.12 -7.49 -11.67
N LYS A 316 -29.60 -8.66 -12.05
CA LYS A 316 -29.94 -9.34 -13.32
C LYS A 316 -31.44 -9.59 -13.41
N PHE A 317 -32.06 -10.12 -12.36
CA PHE A 317 -33.50 -10.33 -12.31
C PHE A 317 -34.31 -9.04 -12.57
N ASN A 318 -33.88 -7.90 -12.00
CA ASN A 318 -34.55 -6.62 -12.20
C ASN A 318 -34.38 -6.11 -13.65
N GLU A 319 -33.19 -6.25 -14.24
CA GLU A 319 -32.94 -5.87 -15.64
C GLU A 319 -33.77 -6.69 -16.64
N ASP A 320 -33.90 -8.00 -16.39
CA ASP A 320 -34.75 -8.87 -17.21
C ASP A 320 -36.24 -8.49 -17.14
N GLN A 321 -36.70 -8.03 -16.00
CA GLN A 321 -38.07 -7.52 -15.81
C GLN A 321 -38.31 -6.18 -16.53
N GLU A 322 -37.29 -5.31 -16.59
CA GLU A 322 -37.36 -4.02 -17.30
C GLU A 322 -37.32 -4.21 -18.81
N ASN A 323 -36.57 -5.18 -19.31
CA ASN A 323 -36.47 -5.50 -20.74
C ASN A 323 -37.70 -6.25 -21.30
N GLN A 324 -38.57 -6.78 -20.42
CA GLN A 324 -39.82 -7.45 -20.80
C GLN A 324 -41.05 -6.51 -20.78
N ARG A 325 -40.86 -5.24 -20.40
CA ARG A 325 -41.89 -4.18 -20.40
C ARG A 325 -41.70 -3.25 -21.57
#